data_c90a4f0db0fb7ac75fcfd079eb1b6de7
#
_entry.id   c90a4f0db0fb7ac75fcfd079eb1b6de7
#
_cell.length_a   1.000
_cell.length_b   1.000
_cell.length_c   1.000
_cell.angle_alpha   90.00
_cell.angle_beta   90.00
_cell.angle_gamma   90.00
#
_symmetry.space_group_name_H-M   'P 1'
#
loop_
_entity.id
_entity.type
_entity.pdbx_description
1 polymer ?
#
loop_
_entity_poly.entity_id
_entity_poly.type
_entity_poly.pdbx_seq_one_letter_code
_entity_poly.pdbx_strand_id
1 'polypeptide(L)'
;MLVIGDNEYGIVDYSGLEAPEYEYDTETRLSGYGSTIRSRRIPEREITITAEYKSRRVGKEEAREEVMKFFRPYSSGCLTIRRGTRERKIDYEISEFRSKNTNIHDRFQFQVTLLCSNPALLSAREYVNVTEWRDGLRFPFQLPFSFRKRGGTSVVINNEGNLETPVLIQFYGPALNPVIWNESTHEHVKVNAELKDGDVLEINTD
;
A
#
# COMPACT_ATOMS: atom_id res chain seq x y z
N MET A 1 -9.82 2.21 16.10
CA MET A 1 -8.67 2.87 15.42
C MET A 1 -7.96 3.73 16.47
N LEU A 2 -6.66 3.55 16.65
CA LEU A 2 -5.85 4.41 17.53
C LEU A 2 -5.21 5.51 16.67
N VAL A 3 -5.29 6.76 17.10
CA VAL A 3 -4.67 7.90 16.44
C VAL A 3 -3.53 8.39 17.31
N ILE A 4 -2.32 8.48 16.73
CA ILE A 4 -1.13 9.00 17.40
C ILE A 4 -0.71 10.29 16.70
N GLY A 5 -0.39 11.31 17.47
CA GLY A 5 -0.08 12.64 16.95
C GLY A 5 -1.24 13.64 17.05
N ASP A 6 -2.27 13.29 17.83
CA ASP A 6 -3.41 14.13 18.14
C ASP A 6 -3.30 14.74 19.55
N ASN A 7 -4.43 15.23 20.07
CA ASN A 7 -4.53 15.81 21.41
C ASN A 7 -4.51 14.76 22.53
N GLU A 8 -4.72 13.49 22.21
CA GLU A 8 -4.76 12.41 23.19
C GLU A 8 -3.41 11.74 23.33
N TYR A 9 -2.81 11.32 22.20
CA TYR A 9 -1.50 10.66 22.13
C TYR A 9 -0.55 11.49 21.28
N GLY A 10 0.35 12.21 21.94
CA GLY A 10 1.36 13.00 21.23
C GLY A 10 2.56 12.17 20.82
N ILE A 11 3.04 12.40 19.61
CA ILE A 11 4.30 11.82 19.15
C ILE A 11 5.46 12.49 19.88
N VAL A 12 6.33 11.68 20.48
CA VAL A 12 7.58 12.14 21.10
C VAL A 12 8.72 11.97 20.11
N ASP A 13 8.76 10.79 19.45
CA ASP A 13 9.79 10.45 18.48
C ASP A 13 9.30 9.37 17.53
N TYR A 14 9.88 9.31 16.34
CA TYR A 14 9.63 8.24 15.38
C TYR A 14 10.85 8.01 14.48
N SER A 15 11.01 6.79 14.01
CA SER A 15 12.05 6.41 13.04
C SER A 15 11.49 5.38 12.05
N GLY A 16 12.23 5.15 10.98
CA GLY A 16 11.86 4.16 9.96
C GLY A 16 10.88 4.66 8.89
N LEU A 17 10.54 5.96 8.87
CA LEU A 17 9.69 6.59 7.86
C LEU A 17 10.48 7.29 6.74
N GLU A 18 11.79 7.22 6.78
CA GLU A 18 12.75 7.76 5.81
C GLU A 18 12.78 6.88 4.55
N ALA A 19 13.76 7.13 3.67
CA ALA A 19 14.01 6.25 2.54
C ALA A 19 14.31 4.83 3.01
N PRO A 20 13.87 3.80 2.29
CA PRO A 20 14.17 2.42 2.66
C PRO A 20 15.67 2.16 2.62
N GLU A 21 16.13 1.23 3.43
CA GLU A 21 17.49 0.73 3.33
C GLU A 21 17.67 -0.09 2.06
N TYR A 22 18.90 -0.11 1.56
CA TYR A 22 19.25 -0.87 0.35
C TYR A 22 20.36 -1.85 0.70
N GLU A 23 20.12 -3.12 0.46
CA GLU A 23 21.10 -4.17 0.60
C GLU A 23 21.70 -4.54 -0.75
N TYR A 24 23.00 -4.67 -0.80
CA TYR A 24 23.77 -5.07 -1.97
C TYR A 24 24.55 -6.33 -1.66
N ASP A 25 24.30 -7.40 -2.42
CA ASP A 25 25.19 -8.55 -2.43
C ASP A 25 26.33 -8.27 -3.41
N THR A 26 27.56 -8.26 -2.90
CA THR A 26 28.75 -7.89 -3.66
C THR A 26 29.79 -8.99 -3.67
N GLU A 27 30.39 -9.24 -4.81
CA GLU A 27 31.51 -10.16 -4.98
C GLU A 27 32.80 -9.39 -5.22
N THR A 28 33.84 -9.71 -4.43
CA THR A 28 35.16 -9.13 -4.60
C THR A 28 35.82 -9.65 -5.86
N ARG A 29 36.35 -8.77 -6.69
CA ARG A 29 37.10 -9.16 -7.88
C ARG A 29 38.45 -9.73 -7.48
N LEU A 30 38.83 -10.84 -8.10
CA LEU A 30 40.12 -11.48 -7.88
C LEU A 30 41.30 -10.65 -8.40
N SER A 31 41.07 -9.75 -9.34
CA SER A 31 42.06 -8.83 -9.89
C SER A 31 41.44 -7.47 -10.15
N GLY A 32 42.20 -6.39 -9.84
CA GLY A 32 41.77 -5.01 -10.02
C GLY A 32 41.15 -4.40 -8.76
N TYR A 33 40.45 -3.28 -8.93
CA TYR A 33 39.84 -2.52 -7.84
C TYR A 33 38.33 -2.75 -7.79
N GLY A 34 37.79 -2.76 -6.55
CA GLY A 34 36.35 -2.78 -6.29
C GLY A 34 35.71 -4.17 -6.30
N SER A 35 34.39 -4.17 -6.26
CA SER A 35 33.54 -5.36 -6.25
C SER A 35 32.49 -5.29 -7.36
N THR A 36 31.91 -6.44 -7.69
CA THR A 36 30.76 -6.52 -8.61
C THR A 36 29.49 -6.72 -7.80
N ILE A 37 28.45 -5.94 -8.08
CA ILE A 37 27.14 -6.10 -7.44
C ILE A 37 26.44 -7.28 -8.11
N ARG A 38 26.12 -8.31 -7.32
CA ARG A 38 25.37 -9.51 -7.77
C ARG A 38 23.85 -9.30 -7.70
N SER A 39 23.41 -8.81 -6.57
CA SER A 39 21.98 -8.56 -6.35
C SER A 39 21.74 -7.28 -5.56
N ARG A 40 20.52 -6.79 -5.63
CA ARG A 40 20.02 -5.63 -4.90
C ARG A 40 18.69 -6.00 -4.30
N ARG A 41 18.47 -5.67 -3.05
CA ARG A 41 17.16 -5.85 -2.44
C ARG A 41 16.83 -4.70 -1.48
N ILE A 42 15.57 -4.48 -1.25
CA ILE A 42 15.05 -3.62 -0.20
C ILE A 42 14.54 -4.57 0.89
N PRO A 43 15.15 -4.57 2.09
CA PRO A 43 14.70 -5.43 3.18
C PRO A 43 13.36 -4.95 3.75
N GLU A 44 12.81 -5.75 4.66
CA GLU A 44 11.69 -5.35 5.49
C GLU A 44 12.01 -4.04 6.24
N ARG A 45 10.97 -3.28 6.56
CA ARG A 45 11.11 -2.00 7.23
C ARG A 45 10.66 -2.11 8.68
N GLU A 46 11.46 -1.60 9.60
CA GLU A 46 11.03 -1.37 10.97
C GLU A 46 10.63 0.10 11.16
N ILE A 47 9.46 0.31 11.73
CA ILE A 47 8.96 1.63 12.12
C ILE A 47 8.82 1.65 13.63
N THR A 48 9.56 2.53 14.28
CA THR A 48 9.45 2.72 15.73
C THR A 48 8.75 4.04 16.00
N ILE A 49 7.73 4.00 16.85
CA ILE A 49 6.97 5.18 17.27
C ILE A 49 7.00 5.26 18.79
N THR A 50 7.46 6.37 19.30
CA THR A 50 7.37 6.71 20.73
C THR A 50 6.31 7.78 20.92
N ALA A 51 5.34 7.49 21.77
CA ALA A 51 4.23 8.39 22.03
C ALA A 51 3.97 8.56 23.54
N GLU A 52 3.35 9.68 23.91
CA GLU A 52 2.95 9.96 25.26
C GLU A 52 1.45 10.28 25.35
N TYR A 53 0.81 9.82 26.39
CA TYR A 53 -0.57 10.17 26.70
C TYR A 53 -0.64 11.58 27.30
N LYS A 54 -1.36 12.49 26.65
CA LYS A 54 -1.49 13.90 27.01
C LYS A 54 -2.86 14.27 27.56
N SER A 55 -3.87 13.52 27.16
CA SER A 55 -5.25 13.78 27.54
C SER A 55 -5.49 13.50 29.04
N ARG A 56 -6.56 14.11 29.56
CA ARG A 56 -7.10 13.80 30.89
C ARG A 56 -8.45 13.10 30.77
N ARG A 57 -8.78 12.55 29.62
CA ARG A 57 -10.07 11.87 29.36
C ARG A 57 -10.27 10.68 30.29
N VAL A 58 -9.23 9.91 30.46
CA VAL A 58 -9.20 8.73 31.35
C VAL A 58 -7.97 8.79 32.26
N GLY A 59 -7.95 7.96 33.29
CA GLY A 59 -6.78 7.80 34.13
C GLY A 59 -5.58 7.23 33.37
N LYS A 60 -4.37 7.47 33.87
CA LYS A 60 -3.12 7.02 33.28
C LYS A 60 -3.09 5.48 33.07
N GLU A 61 -3.53 4.73 34.08
CA GLU A 61 -3.55 3.27 34.01
C GLU A 61 -4.59 2.74 33.01
N GLU A 62 -5.72 3.40 32.93
CA GLU A 62 -6.78 3.07 31.99
C GLU A 62 -6.34 3.31 30.53
N ALA A 63 -5.67 4.46 30.27
CA ALA A 63 -5.06 4.75 28.98
C ALA A 63 -3.99 3.71 28.61
N ARG A 64 -3.19 3.27 29.61
CA ARG A 64 -2.20 2.21 29.41
C ARG A 64 -2.86 0.90 28.99
N GLU A 65 -3.93 0.49 29.68
CA GLU A 65 -4.66 -0.72 29.34
C GLU A 65 -5.28 -0.65 27.94
N GLU A 66 -5.84 0.51 27.54
CA GLU A 66 -6.39 0.71 26.19
C GLU A 66 -5.31 0.51 25.12
N VAL A 67 -4.14 1.11 25.30
CA VAL A 67 -3.02 0.98 24.36
C VAL A 67 -2.49 -0.45 24.31
N MET A 68 -2.35 -1.11 25.46
CA MET A 68 -1.92 -2.51 25.52
C MET A 68 -2.93 -3.47 24.88
N LYS A 69 -4.23 -3.20 25.00
CA LYS A 69 -5.27 -3.95 24.29
C LYS A 69 -5.24 -3.76 22.79
N PHE A 70 -4.84 -2.57 22.34
CA PHE A 70 -4.71 -2.27 20.92
C PHE A 70 -3.48 -2.97 20.31
N PHE A 71 -2.31 -2.81 20.94
CA PHE A 71 -1.05 -3.41 20.50
C PHE A 71 -0.85 -4.80 21.14
N ARG A 72 -1.67 -5.77 20.74
CA ARG A 72 -1.53 -7.15 21.20
C ARG A 72 -0.37 -7.83 20.48
N PRO A 73 0.35 -8.76 21.15
CA PRO A 73 1.34 -9.60 20.47
C PRO A 73 0.74 -10.29 19.24
N TYR A 74 1.51 -10.37 18.18
CA TYR A 74 1.12 -10.99 16.90
C TYR A 74 -0.10 -10.36 16.22
N SER A 75 -0.47 -9.15 16.57
CA SER A 75 -1.50 -8.43 15.83
C SER A 75 -0.88 -7.70 14.65
N SER A 76 -1.62 -7.67 13.55
CA SER A 76 -1.30 -6.95 12.34
C SER A 76 -2.30 -5.82 12.09
N GLY A 77 -1.91 -4.88 11.27
CA GLY A 77 -2.78 -3.77 10.92
C GLY A 77 -2.19 -2.93 9.78
N CYS A 78 -2.89 -1.87 9.45
CA CYS A 78 -2.45 -0.91 8.46
C CYS A 78 -2.18 0.44 9.15
N LEU A 79 -0.94 0.91 9.04
CA LEU A 79 -0.54 2.23 9.54
C LEU A 79 -0.81 3.28 8.46
N THR A 80 -1.65 4.23 8.77
CA THR A 80 -1.89 5.40 7.91
C THR A 80 -1.08 6.58 8.41
N ILE A 81 -0.21 7.10 7.55
CA ILE A 81 0.70 8.20 7.85
C ILE A 81 0.21 9.43 7.10
N ARG A 82 -0.12 10.48 7.84
CA ARG A 82 -0.53 11.76 7.26
C ARG A 82 0.55 12.82 7.47
N ARG A 83 1.04 13.37 6.37
CA ARG A 83 1.99 14.51 6.38
C ARG A 83 1.47 15.61 5.47
N GLY A 84 0.93 16.67 6.06
CA GLY A 84 0.26 17.74 5.30
C GLY A 84 -0.94 17.19 4.53
N THR A 85 -0.94 17.36 3.21
CA THR A 85 -2.00 16.87 2.31
C THR A 85 -1.76 15.44 1.81
N ARG A 86 -0.59 14.86 2.08
CA ARG A 86 -0.23 13.52 1.62
C ARG A 86 -0.56 12.50 2.69
N GLU A 87 -1.21 11.44 2.27
CA GLU A 87 -1.58 10.30 3.10
C GLU A 87 -1.01 9.02 2.48
N ARG A 88 -0.32 8.23 3.28
CA ARG A 88 0.30 6.97 2.86
C ARG A 88 -0.08 5.87 3.82
N LYS A 89 -0.11 4.65 3.32
CA LYS A 89 -0.43 3.43 4.07
C LYS A 89 0.72 2.45 3.99
N ILE A 90 0.91 1.69 5.06
CA ILE A 90 1.81 0.55 5.10
C ILE A 90 1.23 -0.49 6.05
N ASP A 91 1.26 -1.75 5.64
CA ASP A 91 0.83 -2.86 6.49
C ASP A 91 1.95 -3.24 7.44
N TYR A 92 1.56 -3.61 8.66
CA TYR A 92 2.52 -3.93 9.70
C TYR A 92 2.08 -5.11 10.55
N GLU A 93 3.07 -5.74 11.16
CA GLU A 93 2.94 -6.63 12.31
C GLU A 93 3.65 -6.00 13.51
N ILE A 94 3.15 -6.27 14.73
CA ILE A 94 3.77 -5.74 15.93
C ILE A 94 4.98 -6.59 16.28
N SER A 95 6.16 -6.00 16.20
CA SER A 95 7.41 -6.62 16.60
C SER A 95 7.63 -6.47 18.11
N GLU A 96 7.45 -5.28 18.64
CA GLU A 96 7.68 -5.01 20.05
C GLU A 96 6.78 -3.91 20.58
N PHE A 97 6.37 -4.05 21.83
CA PHE A 97 5.69 -3.00 22.59
C PHE A 97 6.36 -2.82 23.94
N ARG A 98 6.80 -1.61 24.24
CA ARG A 98 7.40 -1.22 25.52
C ARG A 98 6.64 -0.09 26.15
N SER A 99 6.24 -0.20 27.41
CA SER A 99 5.74 0.92 28.19
C SER A 99 6.82 1.41 29.14
N LYS A 100 7.11 2.71 29.09
CA LYS A 100 8.07 3.35 29.96
C LYS A 100 7.35 4.00 31.14
N ASN A 101 7.45 3.40 32.32
CA ASN A 101 6.97 4.00 33.57
C ASN A 101 8.17 4.19 34.47
N THR A 102 8.67 5.41 34.51
CA THR A 102 9.84 5.74 35.36
C THR A 102 9.38 6.24 36.71
N ASN A 103 8.23 6.91 36.82
CA ASN A 103 7.71 7.49 38.04
C ASN A 103 6.18 7.58 38.01
N ILE A 104 5.51 7.56 39.19
CA ILE A 104 4.07 7.74 39.33
C ILE A 104 3.60 9.10 38.79
N HIS A 105 4.44 10.11 38.86
CA HIS A 105 4.11 11.49 38.41
C HIS A 105 4.39 11.71 36.92
N ASP A 106 5.13 10.80 36.25
CA ASP A 106 5.42 10.94 34.84
C ASP A 106 4.19 10.61 33.97
N ARG A 107 4.14 11.21 32.81
CA ARG A 107 3.13 10.86 31.80
C ARG A 107 3.37 9.43 31.32
N PHE A 108 2.28 8.75 30.99
CA PHE A 108 2.36 7.44 30.36
C PHE A 108 3.01 7.58 28.98
N GLN A 109 4.17 6.96 28.82
CA GLN A 109 4.90 6.88 27.57
C GLN A 109 4.97 5.44 27.11
N PHE A 110 4.86 5.21 25.82
CA PHE A 110 5.03 3.91 25.21
C PHE A 110 5.80 4.00 23.90
N GLN A 111 6.46 2.92 23.57
CA GLN A 111 7.15 2.73 22.32
C GLN A 111 6.61 1.47 21.66
N VAL A 112 6.27 1.57 20.40
CA VAL A 112 5.86 0.43 19.58
C VAL A 112 6.81 0.32 18.39
N THR A 113 7.27 -0.90 18.11
CA THR A 113 8.05 -1.24 16.92
C THR A 113 7.19 -2.10 16.01
N LEU A 114 7.04 -1.64 14.81
CA LEU A 114 6.21 -2.23 13.77
C LEU A 114 7.12 -2.79 12.69
N LEU A 115 6.97 -4.08 12.39
CA LEU A 115 7.66 -4.75 11.28
C LEU A 115 6.77 -4.71 10.05
N CYS A 116 7.27 -4.15 8.96
CA CYS A 116 6.58 -4.05 7.70
C CYS A 116 7.28 -4.94 6.67
N SER A 117 6.71 -6.10 6.38
CA SER A 117 7.27 -7.09 5.45
C SER A 117 7.39 -6.50 4.03
N ASN A 118 6.41 -5.70 3.62
CA ASN A 118 6.52 -4.88 2.41
C ASN A 118 6.97 -3.47 2.81
N PRO A 119 8.20 -3.05 2.48
CA PRO A 119 8.74 -1.76 2.88
C PRO A 119 8.15 -0.57 2.12
N ALA A 120 7.31 -0.79 1.12
CA ALA A 120 6.74 0.24 0.27
C ALA A 120 5.63 1.03 1.00
N LEU A 121 5.73 2.35 0.95
CA LEU A 121 4.67 3.24 1.42
C LEU A 121 3.68 3.49 0.27
N LEU A 122 2.52 2.88 0.33
CA LEU A 122 1.48 3.00 -0.68
C LEU A 122 0.68 4.30 -0.52
N SER A 123 0.12 4.81 -1.61
CA SER A 123 -0.87 5.90 -1.53
C SER A 123 -2.12 5.42 -0.80
N ALA A 124 -2.66 6.25 0.09
CA ALA A 124 -3.95 5.96 0.71
C ALA A 124 -5.12 6.12 -0.27
N ARG A 125 -4.89 6.77 -1.40
CA ARG A 125 -5.87 6.90 -2.48
C ARG A 125 -5.69 5.77 -3.47
N GLU A 126 -6.74 5.01 -3.67
CA GLU A 126 -6.83 4.04 -4.76
C GLU A 126 -7.19 4.78 -6.04
N TYR A 127 -6.44 4.52 -7.10
CA TYR A 127 -6.75 5.03 -8.43
C TYR A 127 -7.53 3.94 -9.16
N VAL A 128 -8.84 4.15 -9.28
CA VAL A 128 -9.70 3.25 -10.06
C VAL A 128 -9.98 3.92 -11.41
N ASN A 129 -9.51 3.30 -12.46
CA ASN A 129 -9.81 3.73 -13.83
C ASN A 129 -10.73 2.68 -14.47
N VAL A 130 -11.90 3.09 -14.92
CA VAL A 130 -12.88 2.22 -15.56
C VAL A 130 -12.96 2.54 -17.04
N THR A 131 -12.76 1.53 -17.87
CA THR A 131 -13.01 1.61 -19.31
C THR A 131 -14.32 0.88 -19.60
N GLU A 132 -15.34 1.58 -20.04
CA GLU A 132 -16.62 0.98 -20.42
C GLU A 132 -16.66 0.67 -21.91
N TRP A 133 -16.97 -0.58 -22.23
CA TRP A 133 -17.41 -0.95 -23.56
C TRP A 133 -18.84 -0.47 -23.75
N ARG A 134 -19.04 0.45 -24.68
CA ARG A 134 -20.39 0.81 -25.11
C ARG A 134 -20.75 0.02 -26.34
N ASP A 135 -21.83 -0.75 -26.23
CA ASP A 135 -22.38 -1.52 -27.33
C ASP A 135 -22.51 -0.66 -28.61
N GLY A 136 -22.02 -1.22 -29.69
CA GLY A 136 -22.21 -0.67 -31.02
C GLY A 136 -23.64 -0.82 -31.51
N LEU A 137 -23.84 -0.73 -32.82
CA LEU A 137 -25.13 -0.85 -33.48
C LEU A 137 -25.75 -2.23 -33.24
N ARG A 138 -26.98 -2.26 -32.64
CA ARG A 138 -27.78 -3.49 -32.54
C ARG A 138 -28.88 -3.45 -33.59
N PHE A 139 -29.13 -4.54 -34.31
CA PHE A 139 -30.23 -4.73 -35.20
C PHE A 139 -31.40 -5.47 -34.51
N PRO A 140 -32.66 -5.15 -34.75
CA PRO A 140 -33.16 -4.03 -35.56
C PRO A 140 -33.07 -2.69 -34.82
N PHE A 141 -32.76 -1.59 -35.54
CA PHE A 141 -32.71 -0.24 -34.99
C PHE A 141 -33.96 0.55 -35.35
N GLN A 142 -34.34 1.47 -34.45
CA GLN A 142 -35.45 2.41 -34.66
C GLN A 142 -34.91 3.83 -34.75
N LEU A 143 -35.51 4.68 -35.60
CA LEU A 143 -35.16 6.09 -35.68
C LEU A 143 -35.87 6.90 -34.57
N PRO A 144 -35.18 7.91 -33.97
CA PRO A 144 -33.84 8.41 -34.28
C PRO A 144 -32.75 7.60 -33.56
N PHE A 145 -31.68 7.26 -34.27
CA PHE A 145 -30.53 6.60 -33.72
C PHE A 145 -29.31 7.53 -33.70
N SER A 146 -28.45 7.36 -32.71
CA SER A 146 -27.17 8.07 -32.63
C SER A 146 -26.01 7.07 -32.68
N PHE A 147 -25.01 7.36 -33.49
CA PHE A 147 -23.75 6.61 -33.43
C PHE A 147 -23.03 7.00 -32.16
N ARG A 148 -22.94 6.07 -31.20
CA ARG A 148 -22.12 6.31 -30.04
C ARG A 148 -20.65 6.04 -30.40
N LYS A 149 -19.79 7.00 -30.07
CA LYS A 149 -18.35 6.83 -30.20
C LYS A 149 -17.92 5.63 -29.35
N ARG A 150 -17.12 4.73 -29.91
CA ARG A 150 -16.49 3.63 -29.15
C ARG A 150 -15.76 4.25 -27.97
N GLY A 151 -16.04 3.82 -26.75
CA GLY A 151 -15.29 4.23 -25.59
C GLY A 151 -13.80 3.90 -25.81
N GLY A 152 -12.91 4.68 -25.20
CA GLY A 152 -11.48 4.43 -25.33
C GLY A 152 -11.14 2.99 -24.94
N THR A 153 -10.30 2.36 -25.73
CA THR A 153 -9.79 0.99 -25.48
C THR A 153 -8.56 1.00 -24.59
N SER A 154 -8.05 2.17 -24.22
CA SER A 154 -6.86 2.34 -23.40
C SER A 154 -7.14 3.24 -22.20
N VAL A 155 -6.48 2.93 -21.09
CA VAL A 155 -6.46 3.70 -19.86
C VAL A 155 -5.03 4.09 -19.57
N VAL A 156 -4.79 5.36 -19.30
CA VAL A 156 -3.47 5.83 -18.86
C VAL A 156 -3.44 5.81 -17.34
N ILE A 157 -2.52 5.00 -16.80
CA ILE A 157 -2.23 4.93 -15.36
C ILE A 157 -0.89 5.65 -15.14
N ASN A 158 -0.90 6.68 -14.33
CA ASN A 158 0.31 7.41 -13.98
C ASN A 158 0.74 7.04 -12.55
N ASN A 159 1.91 6.44 -12.41
CA ASN A 159 2.52 6.19 -11.11
C ASN A 159 3.35 7.41 -10.71
N GLU A 160 2.84 8.21 -9.76
CA GLU A 160 3.55 9.35 -9.19
C GLU A 160 4.59 8.95 -8.12
N GLY A 161 4.71 7.64 -7.85
CA GLY A 161 5.68 7.08 -6.92
C GLY A 161 7.08 6.96 -7.54
N ASN A 162 8.01 6.53 -6.71
CA ASN A 162 9.41 6.25 -7.09
C ASN A 162 9.72 4.75 -7.16
N LEU A 163 8.73 3.91 -6.94
CA LEU A 163 8.83 2.44 -7.05
C LEU A 163 7.82 1.93 -8.07
N GLU A 164 8.17 0.86 -8.73
CA GLU A 164 7.23 0.08 -9.53
C GLU A 164 6.12 -0.44 -8.60
N THR A 165 4.88 -0.36 -9.07
CA THR A 165 3.72 -0.74 -8.28
C THR A 165 2.90 -1.75 -9.05
N PRO A 166 2.58 -2.91 -8.44
CA PRO A 166 1.71 -3.89 -9.06
C PRO A 166 0.31 -3.31 -9.31
N VAL A 167 -0.36 -3.83 -10.30
CA VAL A 167 -1.72 -3.43 -10.66
C VAL A 167 -2.66 -4.62 -10.58
N LEU A 168 -3.87 -4.37 -10.12
CA LEU A 168 -4.97 -5.30 -10.19
C LEU A 168 -5.85 -4.93 -11.37
N ILE A 169 -5.94 -5.83 -12.34
CA ILE A 169 -6.75 -5.63 -13.54
C ILE A 169 -7.97 -6.55 -13.46
N GLN A 170 -9.15 -5.95 -13.50
CA GLN A 170 -10.41 -6.68 -13.57
C GLN A 170 -11.03 -6.49 -14.95
N PHE A 171 -11.20 -7.58 -15.67
CA PHE A 171 -11.80 -7.61 -17.00
C PHE A 171 -13.16 -8.29 -16.92
N TYR A 172 -14.21 -7.55 -17.24
CA TYR A 172 -15.60 -8.04 -17.16
C TYR A 172 -16.05 -8.61 -18.51
N GLY A 173 -16.67 -9.79 -18.47
CA GLY A 173 -17.30 -10.39 -19.64
C GLY A 173 -18.55 -9.64 -20.13
N PRO A 174 -19.06 -9.98 -21.32
CA PRO A 174 -18.68 -11.11 -22.15
C PRO A 174 -17.44 -10.83 -23.02
N ALA A 175 -16.56 -11.79 -23.16
CA ALA A 175 -15.36 -11.69 -24.01
C ALA A 175 -14.84 -13.06 -24.45
N LEU A 176 -14.23 -13.13 -25.61
CA LEU A 176 -13.55 -14.30 -26.11
C LEU A 176 -12.05 -14.02 -26.25
N ASN A 177 -11.23 -14.81 -25.53
CA ASN A 177 -9.77 -14.69 -25.53
C ASN A 177 -9.31 -13.25 -25.25
N PRO A 178 -9.63 -12.66 -24.07
CA PRO A 178 -9.22 -11.31 -23.75
C PRO A 178 -7.70 -11.13 -23.80
N VAL A 179 -7.27 -9.98 -24.31
CA VAL A 179 -5.87 -9.58 -24.37
C VAL A 179 -5.73 -8.19 -23.79
N ILE A 180 -4.79 -8.03 -22.87
CA ILE A 180 -4.45 -6.77 -22.25
C ILE A 180 -3.01 -6.42 -22.65
N TRP A 181 -2.82 -5.23 -23.21
CA TRP A 181 -1.54 -4.73 -23.64
C TRP A 181 -1.04 -3.63 -22.72
N ASN A 182 0.22 -3.71 -22.31
CA ASN A 182 0.94 -2.58 -21.76
C ASN A 182 1.64 -1.86 -22.90
N GLU A 183 1.11 -0.74 -23.33
CA GLU A 183 1.66 0.04 -24.44
C GLU A 183 3.03 0.63 -24.15
N SER A 184 3.37 0.84 -22.87
CA SER A 184 4.65 1.42 -22.45
C SER A 184 5.79 0.40 -22.50
N THR A 185 5.54 -0.85 -22.08
CA THR A 185 6.56 -1.94 -22.08
C THR A 185 6.48 -2.85 -23.30
N HIS A 186 5.42 -2.70 -24.12
CA HIS A 186 5.11 -3.59 -25.26
C HIS A 186 4.85 -5.05 -24.83
N GLU A 187 4.49 -5.26 -23.59
CA GLU A 187 4.13 -6.56 -23.05
C GLU A 187 2.62 -6.76 -23.12
N HIS A 188 2.20 -8.02 -23.15
CA HIS A 188 0.79 -8.34 -23.14
C HIS A 188 0.51 -9.63 -22.37
N VAL A 189 -0.69 -9.68 -21.80
CA VAL A 189 -1.27 -10.88 -21.18
C VAL A 189 -2.46 -11.31 -22.04
N LYS A 190 -2.43 -12.54 -22.52
CA LYS A 190 -3.52 -13.16 -23.27
C LYS A 190 -4.07 -14.35 -22.50
N VAL A 191 -5.38 -14.37 -22.29
CA VAL A 191 -6.07 -15.48 -21.64
C VAL A 191 -6.94 -16.20 -22.69
N ASN A 192 -6.67 -17.49 -22.91
CA ASN A 192 -7.46 -18.30 -23.84
C ASN A 192 -8.69 -18.87 -23.09
N ALA A 193 -9.69 -18.05 -22.89
CA ALA A 193 -10.94 -18.41 -22.23
C ALA A 193 -12.11 -17.63 -22.82
N GLU A 194 -13.31 -18.21 -22.72
CA GLU A 194 -14.56 -17.52 -22.99
C GLU A 194 -15.12 -17.02 -21.63
N LEU A 195 -15.25 -15.71 -21.52
CA LEU A 195 -15.93 -15.07 -20.38
C LEU A 195 -17.39 -14.83 -20.79
N LYS A 196 -18.31 -15.30 -19.97
CA LYS A 196 -19.74 -15.06 -20.13
C LYS A 196 -20.16 -13.73 -19.49
N ASP A 197 -21.37 -13.33 -19.74
CA ASP A 197 -21.94 -12.15 -19.06
C ASP A 197 -21.99 -12.38 -17.54
N GLY A 198 -21.39 -11.45 -16.79
CA GLY A 198 -21.22 -11.54 -15.35
C GLY A 198 -19.92 -12.20 -14.87
N ASP A 199 -19.14 -12.83 -15.75
CA ASP A 199 -17.81 -13.34 -15.38
C ASP A 199 -16.82 -12.20 -15.22
N VAL A 200 -15.87 -12.37 -14.29
CA VAL A 200 -14.77 -11.43 -14.04
C VAL A 200 -13.45 -12.18 -14.11
N LEU A 201 -12.57 -11.75 -15.00
CA LEU A 201 -11.18 -12.18 -15.03
C LEU A 201 -10.36 -11.19 -14.22
N GLU A 202 -9.69 -11.69 -13.19
CA GLU A 202 -8.80 -10.90 -12.34
C GLU A 202 -7.35 -11.26 -12.62
N ILE A 203 -6.53 -10.26 -12.89
CA ILE A 203 -5.08 -10.40 -13.11
C ILE A 203 -4.39 -9.51 -12.09
N ASN A 204 -3.70 -10.14 -11.17
CA ASN A 204 -2.82 -9.48 -10.21
C ASN A 204 -1.38 -9.59 -10.71
N THR A 205 -0.66 -8.47 -10.78
CA THR A 205 0.74 -8.42 -11.23
C THR A 205 1.73 -8.38 -10.07
N ASP A 206 1.25 -8.64 -8.83
CA ASP A 206 2.09 -8.71 -7.62
C ASP A 206 2.90 -10.02 -7.57
#